data_1f4d6ec4f7dba000d0b2f27d415f16ae
#
_entry.id   1f4d6ec4f7dba000d0b2f27d415f16ae
#
_cell.length_a   1.000
_cell.length_b   1.000
_cell.length_c   1.000
_cell.angle_alpha   90.00
_cell.angle_beta   90.00
_cell.angle_gamma   90.00
#
_symmetry.space_group_name_H-M   'P 1'
#
loop_
_entity.id
_entity.type
_entity.pdbx_description
1 polymer ?
#
loop_
_entity_poly.entity_id
_entity_poly.type
_entity_poly.pdbx_seq_one_letter_code
_entity_poly.pdbx_strand_id
1 'polypeptide(L)'
;CAPLDASASFVGAVFFLLGAALWVFWPSPLEELDHALGRRAAARRTILVCGFAALPLVVALLTGLSGVAGSANLVAPGSVASDAQAVMLDVGQGDAMLVRDGDAAVLVDTGEDPTVLLKALARHGVTRLDAVLISHKDIDHAGALSGLAGVVQVGHVYIHKDLVQAECCAQLRSSASWALSGREVEGVAPGDVVTVGRFSLSLLSPQNGGESENEDSLIWLLEFGEKGGRVLAKGLLTGDGEQAEVAAVFEDVGDIDFLKVGHHGSRDAVNDEEMRVLKPELALIGVGAGNDYGHPTEQTLGVLERGGSKVLRTDLHGDITLGFSSESIAVSTQKGG
;
A
#
# COMPACT_ATOMS: atom_id res chain seq x y z
N CYS A 1 -22.99 -8.71 17.26
CA CYS A 1 -23.65 -7.62 16.50
C CYS A 1 -24.36 -6.71 17.50
N ALA A 2 -23.81 -5.56 17.81
CA ALA A 2 -24.47 -4.53 18.60
C ALA A 2 -24.52 -3.25 17.77
N PRO A 3 -25.66 -2.54 17.68
CA PRO A 3 -25.77 -1.31 16.93
C PRO A 3 -25.22 -0.15 17.78
N LEU A 4 -24.02 0.30 17.49
CA LEU A 4 -23.36 1.42 18.19
C LEU A 4 -23.58 2.78 17.54
N ASP A 5 -24.28 2.87 16.40
CA ASP A 5 -24.31 4.09 15.61
C ASP A 5 -25.44 5.08 15.95
N ALA A 6 -26.48 4.62 16.64
CA ALA A 6 -27.58 5.51 17.05
C ALA A 6 -27.21 6.45 18.21
N SER A 7 -26.31 6.05 19.08
CA SER A 7 -25.91 6.83 20.26
C SER A 7 -24.96 7.99 19.92
N ALA A 8 -24.02 7.78 18.98
CA ALA A 8 -23.07 8.82 18.58
C ALA A 8 -23.76 9.95 17.81
N SER A 9 -24.72 9.64 16.95
CA SER A 9 -25.53 10.62 16.23
C SER A 9 -26.42 11.40 17.17
N PHE A 10 -26.99 10.77 18.18
CA PHE A 10 -27.84 11.43 19.19
C PHE A 10 -27.03 12.37 20.08
N VAL A 11 -25.85 11.96 20.54
CA VAL A 11 -24.94 12.78 21.35
C VAL A 11 -24.47 13.99 20.56
N GLY A 12 -24.08 13.83 19.28
CA GLY A 12 -23.72 14.93 18.39
C GLY A 12 -24.84 15.96 18.21
N ALA A 13 -26.06 15.50 18.03
CA ALA A 13 -27.25 16.37 17.90
C ALA A 13 -27.53 17.14 19.20
N VAL A 14 -27.39 16.51 20.37
CA VAL A 14 -27.57 17.17 21.68
C VAL A 14 -26.51 18.26 21.92
N PHE A 15 -25.24 17.99 21.61
CA PHE A 15 -24.18 19.01 21.74
C PHE A 15 -24.36 20.17 20.77
N PHE A 16 -24.82 19.91 19.56
CA PHE A 16 -25.13 20.95 18.58
C PHE A 16 -26.30 21.86 19.04
N LEU A 17 -27.38 21.26 19.56
CA LEU A 17 -28.51 21.99 20.09
C LEU A 17 -28.16 22.81 21.34
N LEU A 18 -27.34 22.28 22.24
CA LEU A 18 -26.82 22.99 23.41
C LEU A 18 -25.91 24.15 23.01
N GLY A 19 -25.02 23.94 22.03
CA GLY A 19 -24.15 24.98 21.48
C GLY A 19 -24.95 26.11 20.81
N ALA A 20 -25.98 25.77 20.05
CA ALA A 20 -26.89 26.74 19.43
C ALA A 20 -27.72 27.52 20.47
N ALA A 21 -28.23 26.86 21.52
CA ALA A 21 -28.94 27.50 22.63
C ALA A 21 -28.04 28.43 23.42
N LEU A 22 -26.83 28.03 23.77
CA LEU A 22 -25.83 28.88 24.43
C LEU A 22 -25.48 30.11 23.60
N TRP A 23 -25.35 29.95 22.28
CA TRP A 23 -25.04 31.07 21.39
C TRP A 23 -26.21 32.07 21.26
N VAL A 24 -27.47 31.60 21.31
CA VAL A 24 -28.67 32.42 21.26
C VAL A 24 -28.91 33.18 22.57
N PHE A 25 -28.61 32.54 23.73
CA PHE A 25 -28.88 33.10 25.05
C PHE A 25 -27.66 33.74 25.75
N TRP A 26 -26.47 33.67 25.15
CA TRP A 26 -25.29 34.31 25.68
C TRP A 26 -25.29 35.81 25.39
N PRO A 27 -25.24 36.69 26.38
CA PRO A 27 -25.17 38.12 26.15
C PRO A 27 -23.88 38.44 25.38
N SER A 28 -24.01 38.92 24.15
CA SER A 28 -22.83 39.29 23.38
C SER A 28 -22.27 40.62 23.83
N PRO A 29 -20.93 40.78 23.90
CA PRO A 29 -20.29 42.05 24.22
C PRO A 29 -20.48 43.14 23.15
N LEU A 30 -21.39 42.93 22.18
CA LEU A 30 -21.67 43.82 21.06
C LEU A 30 -23.09 44.41 21.13
N GLU A 31 -23.74 44.41 22.31
CA GLU A 31 -25.08 45.04 22.49
C GLU A 31 -25.09 46.53 22.10
N GLU A 32 -23.97 47.25 22.27
CA GLU A 32 -23.87 48.64 21.83
C GLU A 32 -23.91 48.85 20.31
N LEU A 33 -23.52 47.83 19.53
CA LEU A 33 -23.56 47.90 18.05
C LEU A 33 -24.95 47.55 17.47
N ASP A 34 -25.72 46.72 18.15
CA ASP A 34 -27.07 46.34 17.70
C ASP A 34 -28.07 47.50 17.80
N HIS A 35 -27.88 48.45 18.73
CA HIS A 35 -28.70 49.69 18.82
C HIS A 35 -28.49 50.63 17.64
N ALA A 36 -27.31 50.61 16.98
CA ALA A 36 -27.01 51.47 15.82
C ALA A 36 -27.53 50.93 14.48
N LEU A 37 -27.80 49.60 14.36
CA LEU A 37 -28.11 48.94 13.08
C LEU A 37 -29.60 48.70 12.82
N GLY A 38 -30.51 48.99 13.73
CA GLY A 38 -31.93 48.98 13.58
C GLY A 38 -32.58 47.62 13.25
N ARG A 39 -33.93 47.57 13.26
CA ARG A 39 -34.77 46.36 13.13
C ARG A 39 -34.51 45.45 11.91
N ARG A 40 -33.83 45.96 10.89
CA ARG A 40 -33.49 45.15 9.67
C ARG A 40 -32.36 44.14 9.93
N ALA A 41 -31.49 44.36 10.89
CA ALA A 41 -30.43 43.42 11.26
C ALA A 41 -30.98 42.23 12.06
N ALA A 42 -31.93 42.48 12.96
CA ALA A 42 -32.61 41.45 13.74
C ALA A 42 -33.36 40.44 12.85
N ALA A 43 -34.09 40.94 11.84
CA ALA A 43 -34.83 40.08 10.88
C ALA A 43 -33.87 39.20 10.05
N ARG A 44 -32.71 39.73 9.65
CA ARG A 44 -31.69 38.93 8.91
C ARG A 44 -31.06 37.87 9.79
N ARG A 45 -30.80 38.15 11.07
CA ARG A 45 -30.29 37.20 12.06
C ARG A 45 -31.24 36.03 12.28
N THR A 46 -32.55 36.30 12.41
CA THR A 46 -33.59 35.29 12.55
C THR A 46 -33.70 34.39 11.31
N ILE A 47 -33.64 34.97 10.13
CA ILE A 47 -33.65 34.20 8.86
C ILE A 47 -32.40 33.31 8.71
N LEU A 48 -31.20 33.81 9.11
CA LEU A 48 -29.98 33.04 9.04
C LEU A 48 -29.99 31.87 10.05
N VAL A 49 -30.46 32.10 11.27
CA VAL A 49 -30.56 31.06 12.32
C VAL A 49 -31.59 29.99 11.97
N CYS A 50 -32.75 30.39 11.44
CA CYS A 50 -33.77 29.46 10.97
C CYS A 50 -33.31 28.66 9.72
N GLY A 51 -32.55 29.29 8.82
CA GLY A 51 -31.96 28.61 7.66
C GLY A 51 -30.92 27.55 8.03
N PHE A 52 -30.07 27.84 9.00
CA PHE A 52 -29.07 26.88 9.49
C PHE A 52 -29.67 25.73 10.32
N ALA A 53 -30.76 25.96 11.04
CA ALA A 53 -31.47 24.92 11.79
C ALA A 53 -32.35 24.02 10.89
N ALA A 54 -32.86 24.52 9.77
CA ALA A 54 -33.66 23.74 8.85
C ALA A 54 -32.85 22.84 7.92
N LEU A 55 -31.60 23.20 7.59
CA LEU A 55 -30.76 22.44 6.66
C LEU A 55 -30.44 21.02 7.14
N PRO A 56 -30.03 20.79 8.41
CA PRO A 56 -29.79 19.43 8.90
C PRO A 56 -31.09 18.60 9.02
N LEU A 57 -32.25 19.25 9.26
CA LEU A 57 -33.55 18.55 9.30
C LEU A 57 -33.98 18.10 7.89
N VAL A 58 -33.75 18.91 6.88
CA VAL A 58 -34.00 18.55 5.47
C VAL A 58 -33.08 17.45 5.01
N VAL A 59 -31.80 17.50 5.37
CA VAL A 59 -30.83 16.44 5.08
C VAL A 59 -31.21 15.13 5.80
N ALA A 60 -31.62 15.20 7.07
CA ALA A 60 -32.08 14.03 7.83
C ALA A 60 -33.39 13.44 7.25
N LEU A 61 -34.30 14.27 6.76
CA LEU A 61 -35.55 13.83 6.11
C LEU A 61 -35.25 13.17 4.74
N LEU A 62 -34.35 13.74 3.95
CA LEU A 62 -33.94 13.19 2.65
C LEU A 62 -33.17 11.89 2.80
N THR A 63 -32.34 11.74 3.85
CA THR A 63 -31.66 10.48 4.16
C THR A 63 -32.57 9.44 4.82
N GLY A 64 -33.59 9.87 5.57
CA GLY A 64 -34.60 8.98 6.17
C GLY A 64 -35.57 8.37 5.17
N LEU A 65 -35.86 9.04 4.06
CA LEU A 65 -36.71 8.52 2.97
C LEU A 65 -36.00 7.55 2.04
N SER A 66 -34.67 7.45 2.14
CA SER A 66 -33.84 6.45 1.42
C SER A 66 -33.77 5.08 2.11
N GLY A 67 -34.46 4.90 3.24
CA GLY A 67 -34.43 3.69 4.08
C GLY A 67 -35.29 2.52 3.60
N VAL A 68 -35.82 2.53 2.36
CA VAL A 68 -36.57 1.43 1.76
C VAL A 68 -36.09 1.20 0.32
N ALA A 69 -34.82 0.92 0.17
CA ALA A 69 -34.28 0.21 -0.99
C ALA A 69 -32.90 -0.33 -0.55
N GLY A 70 -32.70 -1.63 -0.71
CA GLY A 70 -31.58 -2.44 -0.29
C GLY A 70 -30.26 -1.71 -0.02
N SER A 71 -29.62 -2.09 1.06
CA SER A 71 -28.28 -1.67 1.42
C SER A 71 -27.29 -1.93 0.27
N ALA A 72 -27.23 -1.01 -0.70
CA ALA A 72 -26.06 -0.89 -1.54
C ALA A 72 -24.99 -0.32 -0.62
N ASN A 73 -24.02 -1.13 -0.24
CA ASN A 73 -22.78 -0.67 0.34
C ASN A 73 -22.19 0.35 -0.63
N LEU A 74 -22.34 1.63 -0.33
CA LEU A 74 -21.59 2.69 -1.00
C LEU A 74 -20.14 2.55 -0.53
N VAL A 75 -19.42 1.63 -1.17
CA VAL A 75 -17.95 1.60 -1.10
C VAL A 75 -17.48 2.88 -1.77
N ALA A 76 -16.80 3.73 -1.03
CA ALA A 76 -16.15 4.92 -1.60
C ALA A 76 -15.27 4.46 -2.77
N PRO A 77 -15.28 5.16 -3.92
CA PRO A 77 -14.40 4.81 -5.01
C PRO A 77 -12.96 4.91 -4.50
N GLY A 78 -12.27 3.76 -4.41
CA GLY A 78 -10.87 3.67 -4.00
C GLY A 78 -10.54 2.81 -2.78
N SER A 79 -11.50 2.28 -2.02
CA SER A 79 -11.17 1.31 -0.96
C SER A 79 -11.43 -0.12 -1.42
N VAL A 80 -10.37 -0.90 -1.59
CA VAL A 80 -10.48 -2.35 -1.73
C VAL A 80 -10.83 -2.91 -0.35
N ALA A 81 -12.07 -3.33 -0.16
CA ALA A 81 -12.55 -3.91 1.09
C ALA A 81 -12.11 -5.38 1.21
N SER A 82 -10.81 -5.64 1.15
CA SER A 82 -10.23 -6.96 1.38
C SER A 82 -9.20 -6.88 2.50
N ASP A 83 -9.28 -7.81 3.45
CA ASP A 83 -8.27 -7.93 4.52
C ASP A 83 -6.94 -8.45 3.98
N ALA A 84 -6.94 -9.13 2.81
CA ALA A 84 -5.75 -9.62 2.13
C ALA A 84 -5.36 -8.68 0.99
N GLN A 85 -4.18 -8.11 1.07
CA GLN A 85 -3.69 -7.10 0.12
C GLN A 85 -2.21 -7.27 -0.20
N ALA A 86 -1.83 -6.96 -1.44
CA ALA A 86 -0.47 -6.62 -1.81
C ALA A 86 -0.46 -5.17 -2.32
N VAL A 87 0.38 -4.33 -1.76
CA VAL A 87 0.42 -2.91 -2.06
C VAL A 87 1.81 -2.52 -2.53
N MET A 88 1.93 -2.10 -3.79
CA MET A 88 3.14 -1.42 -4.26
C MET A 88 3.10 0.01 -3.75
N LEU A 89 3.96 0.33 -2.79
CA LEU A 89 4.01 1.63 -2.13
C LEU A 89 4.74 2.66 -3.01
N ASP A 90 4.20 3.88 -3.09
CA ASP A 90 4.90 5.02 -3.70
C ASP A 90 5.97 5.53 -2.71
N VAL A 91 7.17 4.99 -2.84
CA VAL A 91 8.35 5.36 -2.06
C VAL A 91 9.31 6.29 -2.82
N GLY A 92 8.89 6.80 -3.99
CA GLY A 92 9.75 7.50 -4.93
C GLY A 92 10.50 6.53 -5.84
N GLN A 93 11.78 6.80 -6.15
CA GLN A 93 12.61 5.81 -6.83
C GLN A 93 12.89 4.67 -5.88
N GLY A 94 12.68 3.43 -6.36
CA GLY A 94 12.90 2.23 -5.57
C GLY A 94 11.65 1.39 -5.36
N ASP A 95 11.80 0.31 -4.62
CA ASP A 95 10.76 -0.67 -4.36
C ASP A 95 10.39 -0.76 -2.88
N ALA A 96 9.11 -0.89 -2.63
CA ALA A 96 8.56 -1.34 -1.36
C ALA A 96 7.20 -1.98 -1.60
N MET A 97 7.05 -3.27 -1.36
CA MET A 97 5.78 -3.98 -1.49
C MET A 97 5.31 -4.50 -0.14
N LEU A 98 4.20 -3.98 0.33
CA LEU A 98 3.53 -4.44 1.54
C LEU A 98 2.57 -5.58 1.20
N VAL A 99 2.78 -6.76 1.80
CA VAL A 99 1.86 -7.90 1.73
C VAL A 99 1.22 -8.09 3.09
N ARG A 100 -0.11 -8.09 3.17
CA ARG A 100 -0.83 -8.21 4.44
C ARG A 100 -2.10 -9.05 4.33
N ASP A 101 -2.46 -9.72 5.43
CA ASP A 101 -3.75 -10.39 5.61
C ASP A 101 -4.19 -10.24 7.07
N GLY A 102 -5.20 -9.40 7.31
CA GLY A 102 -5.59 -8.97 8.64
C GLY A 102 -4.44 -8.22 9.35
N ASP A 103 -4.02 -8.75 10.51
CA ASP A 103 -2.95 -8.18 11.32
C ASP A 103 -1.55 -8.66 10.91
N ALA A 104 -1.45 -9.71 10.09
CA ALA A 104 -0.19 -10.21 9.58
C ALA A 104 0.30 -9.33 8.42
N ALA A 105 1.57 -8.93 8.45
CA ALA A 105 2.15 -8.06 7.43
C ALA A 105 3.64 -8.35 7.22
N VAL A 106 4.05 -8.36 5.94
CA VAL A 106 5.44 -8.45 5.51
C VAL A 106 5.71 -7.32 4.52
N LEU A 107 6.89 -6.76 4.56
CA LEU A 107 7.37 -5.77 3.61
C LEU A 107 8.49 -6.39 2.76
N VAL A 108 8.40 -6.31 1.44
CA VAL A 108 9.45 -6.67 0.50
C VAL A 108 10.08 -5.39 0.00
N ASP A 109 11.34 -5.19 0.32
CA ASP A 109 12.12 -3.97 0.16
C ASP A 109 11.57 -2.75 0.91
N THR A 110 12.33 -1.67 0.98
CA THR A 110 12.02 -0.52 1.85
C THR A 110 12.06 0.83 1.12
N GLY A 111 12.57 0.87 -0.10
CA GLY A 111 12.89 2.14 -0.76
C GLY A 111 14.12 2.82 -0.15
N GLU A 112 14.40 4.03 -0.64
CA GLU A 112 15.59 4.80 -0.25
C GLU A 112 15.34 5.67 1.00
N ASP A 113 14.23 6.42 1.04
CA ASP A 113 13.98 7.45 2.05
C ASP A 113 13.09 6.95 3.19
N PRO A 114 13.63 6.89 4.44
CA PRO A 114 12.87 6.49 5.61
C PRO A 114 11.59 7.31 5.84
N THR A 115 11.62 8.61 5.53
CA THR A 115 10.46 9.49 5.75
C THR A 115 9.33 9.17 4.78
N VAL A 116 9.67 8.84 3.55
CA VAL A 116 8.69 8.46 2.52
C VAL A 116 8.10 7.11 2.86
N LEU A 117 8.93 6.11 3.18
CA LEU A 117 8.48 4.79 3.61
C LEU A 117 7.54 4.86 4.82
N LEU A 118 7.95 5.56 5.89
CA LEU A 118 7.13 5.67 7.10
C LEU A 118 5.78 6.34 6.84
N LYS A 119 5.72 7.34 5.97
CA LYS A 119 4.45 7.94 5.54
C LYS A 119 3.60 6.96 4.75
N ALA A 120 4.20 6.15 3.88
CA ALA A 120 3.49 5.13 3.11
C ALA A 120 2.91 4.07 4.06
N LEU A 121 3.71 3.52 4.97
CA LEU A 121 3.25 2.55 5.97
C LEU A 121 2.13 3.13 6.87
N ALA A 122 2.25 4.40 7.28
CA ALA A 122 1.23 5.07 8.08
C ALA A 122 -0.10 5.24 7.32
N ARG A 123 -0.09 5.50 6.00
CA ARG A 123 -1.31 5.54 5.17
C ARG A 123 -2.07 4.22 5.22
N HIS A 124 -1.35 3.10 5.33
CA HIS A 124 -1.91 1.75 5.42
C HIS A 124 -2.10 1.26 6.86
N GLY A 125 -1.86 2.13 7.87
CA GLY A 125 -2.04 1.81 9.29
C GLY A 125 -1.07 0.76 9.82
N VAL A 126 0.10 0.59 9.17
CA VAL A 126 1.11 -0.40 9.56
C VAL A 126 1.95 0.12 10.71
N THR A 127 1.86 -0.54 11.85
CA THR A 127 2.68 -0.28 13.05
C THR A 127 3.57 -1.47 13.41
N ARG A 128 3.35 -2.61 12.76
CA ARG A 128 4.09 -3.85 12.94
C ARG A 128 4.27 -4.56 11.59
N LEU A 129 5.44 -5.11 11.40
CA LEU A 129 5.78 -6.04 10.32
C LEU A 129 6.28 -7.33 10.94
N ASP A 130 5.73 -8.47 10.52
CA ASP A 130 6.20 -9.78 10.96
C ASP A 130 7.59 -10.06 10.39
N ALA A 131 7.83 -9.61 9.13
CA ALA A 131 9.15 -9.65 8.52
C ALA A 131 9.35 -8.50 7.52
N VAL A 132 10.63 -8.21 7.23
CA VAL A 132 11.09 -7.44 6.07
C VAL A 132 11.99 -8.36 5.25
N LEU A 133 11.72 -8.48 3.95
CA LEU A 133 12.50 -9.26 2.99
C LEU A 133 13.26 -8.27 2.12
N ILE A 134 14.58 -8.33 2.09
CA ILE A 134 15.41 -7.43 1.27
C ILE A 134 15.90 -8.22 0.06
N SER A 135 15.57 -7.74 -1.14
CA SER A 135 15.96 -8.37 -2.40
C SER A 135 17.46 -8.30 -2.63
N HIS A 136 18.05 -7.13 -2.47
CA HIS A 136 19.48 -6.87 -2.57
C HIS A 136 19.88 -5.60 -1.78
N LYS A 137 21.16 -5.23 -1.78
CA LYS A 137 21.70 -4.18 -0.87
C LYS A 137 21.51 -2.75 -1.34
N ASP A 138 21.06 -2.51 -2.56
CA ASP A 138 21.04 -1.19 -3.13
C ASP A 138 20.12 -0.24 -2.37
N ILE A 139 20.49 1.04 -2.41
CA ILE A 139 19.89 2.05 -1.52
C ILE A 139 18.39 2.23 -1.75
N ASP A 140 17.94 2.12 -2.99
CA ASP A 140 16.54 2.23 -3.36
C ASP A 140 15.70 0.97 -3.07
N HIS A 141 16.31 -0.06 -2.48
CA HIS A 141 15.67 -1.26 -1.93
C HIS A 141 15.84 -1.39 -0.42
N ALA A 142 17.02 -1.08 0.11
CA ALA A 142 17.35 -1.31 1.52
C ALA A 142 17.61 -0.01 2.33
N GLY A 143 17.60 1.16 1.68
CA GLY A 143 18.04 2.42 2.29
C GLY A 143 17.19 2.87 3.47
N ALA A 144 15.89 2.68 3.39
CA ALA A 144 14.98 3.09 4.45
C ALA A 144 14.86 2.10 5.62
N LEU A 145 15.48 0.93 5.56
CA LEU A 145 15.34 -0.14 6.56
C LEU A 145 15.62 0.32 7.99
N SER A 146 16.71 1.07 8.21
CA SER A 146 17.05 1.58 9.54
C SER A 146 16.04 2.57 10.12
N GLY A 147 15.28 3.24 9.26
CA GLY A 147 14.25 4.20 9.66
C GLY A 147 13.03 3.56 10.32
N LEU A 148 12.85 2.25 10.21
CA LEU A 148 11.79 1.52 10.91
C LEU A 148 12.04 1.47 12.43
N ALA A 149 13.29 1.62 12.86
CA ALA A 149 13.69 1.50 14.26
C ALA A 149 12.91 2.46 15.17
N GLY A 150 12.26 1.90 16.20
CA GLY A 150 11.48 2.68 17.18
C GLY A 150 10.15 3.26 16.67
N VAL A 151 9.81 3.06 15.40
CA VAL A 151 8.55 3.55 14.80
C VAL A 151 7.65 2.39 14.40
N VAL A 152 8.18 1.39 13.71
CA VAL A 152 7.48 0.17 13.30
C VAL A 152 8.12 -1.01 14.00
N GLN A 153 7.33 -1.85 14.63
CA GLN A 153 7.82 -3.09 15.23
C GLN A 153 8.17 -4.09 14.12
N VAL A 154 9.45 -4.50 14.01
CA VAL A 154 9.92 -5.47 13.04
C VAL A 154 10.20 -6.80 13.73
N GLY A 155 9.59 -7.88 13.25
CA GLY A 155 9.77 -9.24 13.76
C GLY A 155 11.08 -9.85 13.28
N HIS A 156 11.31 -9.91 11.98
CA HIS A 156 12.44 -10.51 11.30
C HIS A 156 12.93 -9.63 10.15
N VAL A 157 14.20 -9.75 9.77
CA VAL A 157 14.73 -9.23 8.51
C VAL A 157 15.46 -10.38 7.82
N TYR A 158 15.06 -10.67 6.60
CA TYR A 158 15.61 -11.74 5.78
C TYR A 158 16.41 -11.19 4.61
N ILE A 159 17.60 -11.76 4.39
CA ILE A 159 18.47 -11.56 3.22
C ILE A 159 18.91 -12.93 2.71
N HIS A 160 19.57 -13.01 1.54
CA HIS A 160 20.14 -14.28 1.10
C HIS A 160 21.11 -14.84 2.14
N LYS A 161 21.05 -16.16 2.40
CA LYS A 161 21.86 -16.82 3.46
C LYS A 161 23.37 -16.57 3.34
N ASP A 162 23.90 -16.54 2.11
CA ASP A 162 25.32 -16.34 1.86
C ASP A 162 25.78 -14.93 2.22
N LEU A 163 24.85 -13.97 2.31
CA LEU A 163 25.13 -12.56 2.60
C LEU A 163 25.11 -12.25 4.10
N VAL A 164 24.60 -13.16 4.93
CA VAL A 164 24.46 -12.93 6.38
C VAL A 164 25.81 -12.60 7.04
N GLN A 165 26.92 -13.15 6.53
CA GLN A 165 28.28 -12.87 7.03
C GLN A 165 29.16 -12.15 6.00
N ALA A 166 28.67 -11.87 4.79
CA ALA A 166 29.45 -11.26 3.73
C ALA A 166 29.85 -9.82 4.07
N GLU A 167 31.07 -9.42 3.73
CA GLU A 167 31.57 -8.07 4.04
C GLU A 167 30.85 -7.00 3.22
N CYS A 168 30.49 -7.28 1.96
CA CYS A 168 29.72 -6.39 1.10
C CYS A 168 28.38 -5.92 1.74
N CYS A 169 27.79 -6.74 2.62
CA CYS A 169 26.50 -6.43 3.26
C CYS A 169 26.62 -5.93 4.71
N ALA A 170 27.81 -5.47 5.13
CA ALA A 170 28.00 -4.98 6.50
C ALA A 170 27.08 -3.80 6.85
N GLN A 171 26.87 -2.87 5.91
CA GLN A 171 25.96 -1.74 6.11
C GLN A 171 24.49 -2.19 6.18
N LEU A 172 24.07 -3.10 5.30
CA LEU A 172 22.73 -3.70 5.33
C LEU A 172 22.46 -4.39 6.67
N ARG A 173 23.41 -5.21 7.16
CA ARG A 173 23.27 -5.86 8.48
C ARG A 173 23.17 -4.84 9.62
N SER A 174 23.92 -3.75 9.55
CA SER A 174 23.82 -2.66 10.54
C SER A 174 22.43 -2.03 10.53
N SER A 175 21.91 -1.71 9.35
CA SER A 175 20.56 -1.16 9.19
C SER A 175 19.49 -2.13 9.69
N ALA A 176 19.61 -3.41 9.38
CA ALA A 176 18.72 -4.46 9.86
C ALA A 176 18.78 -4.61 11.39
N SER A 177 19.97 -4.57 11.97
CA SER A 177 20.14 -4.63 13.43
C SER A 177 19.44 -3.45 14.14
N TRP A 178 19.49 -2.24 13.55
CA TRP A 178 18.72 -1.10 14.06
C TRP A 178 17.22 -1.36 14.01
N ALA A 179 16.68 -1.80 12.88
CA ALA A 179 15.27 -2.13 12.72
C ALA A 179 14.83 -3.23 13.69
N LEU A 180 15.69 -4.21 13.93
CA LEU A 180 15.47 -5.36 14.80
C LEU A 180 15.76 -5.10 16.29
N SER A 181 16.08 -3.85 16.68
CA SER A 181 16.42 -3.48 18.07
C SER A 181 17.62 -4.28 18.61
N GLY A 182 18.65 -4.46 17.81
CA GLY A 182 19.91 -5.13 18.16
C GLY A 182 19.94 -6.64 17.88
N ARG A 183 18.86 -7.23 17.33
CA ARG A 183 18.88 -8.63 16.87
C ARG A 183 19.60 -8.76 15.52
N GLU A 184 19.98 -9.98 15.19
CA GLU A 184 20.66 -10.30 13.93
C GLU A 184 19.66 -10.52 12.78
N VAL A 185 20.12 -10.24 11.57
CA VAL A 185 19.43 -10.59 10.31
C VAL A 185 19.49 -12.12 10.11
N GLU A 186 18.47 -12.65 9.47
CA GLU A 186 18.32 -14.07 9.18
C GLU A 186 18.54 -14.37 7.69
N GLY A 187 19.10 -15.55 7.40
CA GLY A 187 19.36 -15.98 6.03
C GLY A 187 18.24 -16.81 5.45
N VAL A 188 17.89 -16.54 4.17
CA VAL A 188 16.97 -17.37 3.37
C VAL A 188 17.66 -17.89 2.12
N ALA A 189 17.16 -19.00 1.58
CA ALA A 189 17.67 -19.68 0.39
C ALA A 189 16.49 -20.14 -0.49
N PRO A 190 16.71 -20.41 -1.78
CA PRO A 190 15.71 -21.01 -2.64
C PRO A 190 15.08 -22.26 -2.02
N GLY A 191 13.73 -22.29 -2.04
CA GLY A 191 12.93 -23.29 -1.38
C GLY A 191 12.38 -22.89 0.00
N ASP A 192 12.91 -21.82 0.62
CA ASP A 192 12.34 -21.26 1.83
C ASP A 192 11.04 -20.52 1.53
N VAL A 193 10.10 -20.57 2.49
CA VAL A 193 8.76 -19.97 2.36
C VAL A 193 8.46 -19.08 3.56
N VAL A 194 8.10 -17.84 3.30
CA VAL A 194 7.55 -16.90 4.29
C VAL A 194 6.04 -16.83 4.16
N THR A 195 5.30 -17.00 5.24
CA THR A 195 3.82 -16.98 5.22
C THR A 195 3.26 -15.74 5.90
N VAL A 196 2.22 -15.15 5.30
CA VAL A 196 1.51 -13.96 5.78
C VAL A 196 0.00 -14.22 5.68
N GLY A 197 -0.60 -14.74 6.72
CA GLY A 197 -2.00 -15.16 6.68
C GLY A 197 -2.24 -16.21 5.58
N ARG A 198 -3.00 -15.84 4.53
CA ARG A 198 -3.28 -16.67 3.35
C ARG A 198 -2.25 -16.54 2.22
N PHE A 199 -1.26 -15.65 2.36
CA PHE A 199 -0.17 -15.55 1.41
C PHE A 199 0.99 -16.48 1.78
N SER A 200 1.66 -16.98 0.76
CA SER A 200 2.97 -17.59 0.84
C SER A 200 3.92 -16.92 -0.16
N LEU A 201 5.12 -16.57 0.30
CA LEU A 201 6.20 -16.08 -0.53
C LEU A 201 7.29 -17.15 -0.56
N SER A 202 7.45 -17.80 -1.68
CA SER A 202 8.47 -18.84 -1.90
C SER A 202 9.66 -18.24 -2.61
N LEU A 203 10.87 -18.36 -2.03
CA LEU A 203 12.10 -17.89 -2.66
C LEU A 203 12.51 -18.85 -3.78
N LEU A 204 12.64 -18.32 -4.99
CA LEU A 204 12.99 -19.10 -6.18
C LEU A 204 14.47 -18.95 -6.58
N SER A 205 15.01 -17.74 -6.49
CA SER A 205 16.34 -17.36 -6.99
C SER A 205 16.90 -16.21 -6.15
N PRO A 206 18.22 -15.96 -6.13
CA PRO A 206 19.29 -16.76 -6.75
C PRO A 206 19.72 -17.97 -5.91
N GLN A 207 20.41 -18.93 -6.52
CA GLN A 207 20.98 -20.09 -5.79
C GLN A 207 22.15 -19.69 -4.88
N ASN A 208 22.88 -18.64 -5.26
CA ASN A 208 23.99 -18.06 -4.51
C ASN A 208 23.77 -16.54 -4.40
N GLY A 209 24.09 -15.96 -3.25
CA GLY A 209 23.81 -14.55 -2.98
C GLY A 209 24.79 -13.55 -3.61
N GLY A 210 25.78 -14.01 -4.35
CA GLY A 210 26.75 -13.14 -5.02
C GLY A 210 27.37 -12.06 -4.13
N GLU A 211 27.39 -10.83 -4.62
CA GLU A 211 27.75 -9.62 -3.87
C GLU A 211 26.52 -8.75 -3.52
N SER A 212 25.31 -9.29 -3.73
CA SER A 212 24.03 -8.61 -3.53
C SER A 212 23.84 -7.40 -4.47
N GLU A 213 24.22 -7.57 -5.72
CA GLU A 213 23.94 -6.63 -6.81
C GLU A 213 22.56 -6.95 -7.44
N ASN A 214 22.16 -6.23 -8.49
CA ASN A 214 20.86 -6.41 -9.14
C ASN A 214 20.62 -7.85 -9.63
N GLU A 215 21.64 -8.46 -10.25
CA GLU A 215 21.61 -9.84 -10.72
C GLU A 215 21.52 -10.88 -9.59
N ASP A 216 21.75 -10.48 -8.36
CA ASP A 216 21.62 -11.31 -7.17
C ASP A 216 20.29 -11.07 -6.43
N SER A 217 19.37 -10.33 -7.02
CA SER A 217 18.08 -10.01 -6.40
C SER A 217 17.29 -11.25 -6.05
N LEU A 218 16.70 -11.27 -4.85
CA LEU A 218 15.80 -12.32 -4.41
C LEU A 218 14.50 -12.28 -5.22
N ILE A 219 14.23 -13.34 -5.97
CA ILE A 219 12.98 -13.51 -6.73
C ILE A 219 12.01 -14.34 -5.92
N TRP A 220 10.85 -13.74 -5.60
CA TRP A 220 9.82 -14.38 -4.80
C TRP A 220 8.59 -14.69 -5.64
N LEU A 221 8.09 -15.92 -5.54
CA LEU A 221 6.74 -16.27 -5.97
C LEU A 221 5.78 -16.01 -4.82
N LEU A 222 4.88 -15.05 -5.00
CA LEU A 222 3.78 -14.79 -4.09
C LEU A 222 2.56 -15.58 -4.54
N GLU A 223 2.01 -16.39 -3.67
CA GLU A 223 0.77 -17.12 -3.89
C GLU A 223 -0.25 -16.73 -2.83
N PHE A 224 -1.49 -16.50 -3.26
CA PHE A 224 -2.64 -16.29 -2.39
C PHE A 224 -3.59 -17.46 -2.49
N GLY A 225 -4.03 -18.01 -1.35
CA GLY A 225 -4.94 -19.13 -1.35
C GLY A 225 -5.32 -19.61 0.04
N GLU A 226 -6.03 -20.72 0.11
CA GLU A 226 -6.35 -21.37 1.38
C GLU A 226 -5.14 -22.15 1.87
N LYS A 227 -4.84 -22.10 3.15
CA LYS A 227 -3.69 -22.81 3.74
C LYS A 227 -3.77 -24.32 3.46
N GLY A 228 -2.84 -24.80 2.63
CA GLY A 228 -2.83 -26.21 2.17
C GLY A 228 -3.93 -26.54 1.16
N GLY A 229 -4.58 -25.53 0.59
CA GLY A 229 -5.66 -25.63 -0.38
C GLY A 229 -5.27 -25.14 -1.79
N ARG A 230 -6.27 -24.66 -2.52
CA ARG A 230 -6.10 -24.16 -3.89
C ARG A 230 -5.43 -22.80 -3.86
N VAL A 231 -4.42 -22.61 -4.72
CA VAL A 231 -3.90 -21.30 -5.09
C VAL A 231 -4.95 -20.56 -5.92
N LEU A 232 -5.28 -19.34 -5.53
CA LEU A 232 -6.31 -18.50 -6.13
C LEU A 232 -5.71 -17.38 -6.97
N ALA A 233 -4.50 -16.93 -6.61
CA ALA A 233 -3.76 -15.92 -7.36
C ALA A 233 -2.25 -16.10 -7.16
N LYS A 234 -1.47 -15.71 -8.17
CA LYS A 234 -0.02 -15.74 -8.20
C LYS A 234 0.57 -14.40 -8.62
N GLY A 235 1.68 -14.02 -8.02
CA GLY A 235 2.49 -12.88 -8.45
C GLY A 235 3.97 -13.20 -8.39
N LEU A 236 4.76 -12.62 -9.30
CA LEU A 236 6.21 -12.73 -9.29
C LEU A 236 6.82 -11.39 -8.88
N LEU A 237 7.67 -11.41 -7.84
CA LEU A 237 8.38 -10.25 -7.32
C LEU A 237 9.86 -10.43 -7.65
N THR A 238 10.40 -9.63 -8.54
CA THR A 238 11.72 -9.87 -9.13
C THR A 238 12.84 -9.03 -8.54
N GLY A 239 12.53 -8.13 -7.57
CA GLY A 239 13.52 -7.13 -7.15
C GLY A 239 14.03 -6.36 -8.37
N ASP A 240 15.33 -6.22 -8.51
CA ASP A 240 15.96 -5.64 -9.70
C ASP A 240 16.54 -6.70 -10.65
N GLY A 241 16.18 -7.97 -10.44
CA GLY A 241 16.47 -9.04 -11.41
C GLY A 241 15.85 -8.74 -12.77
N GLU A 242 16.64 -8.95 -13.80
CA GLU A 242 16.30 -8.71 -15.20
C GLU A 242 16.05 -10.03 -15.95
N GLN A 243 16.03 -10.01 -17.26
CA GLN A 243 15.73 -11.17 -18.12
C GLN A 243 16.55 -12.41 -17.80
N ALA A 244 17.85 -12.26 -17.48
CA ALA A 244 18.73 -13.39 -17.19
C ALA A 244 18.33 -14.12 -15.90
N GLU A 245 17.95 -13.37 -14.85
CA GLU A 245 17.54 -13.88 -13.56
C GLU A 245 16.14 -14.48 -13.62
N VAL A 246 15.21 -13.81 -14.30
CA VAL A 246 13.85 -14.29 -14.50
C VAL A 246 13.84 -15.53 -15.39
N ALA A 247 14.74 -15.62 -16.39
CA ALA A 247 14.89 -16.82 -17.26
C ALA A 247 15.18 -18.11 -16.47
N ALA A 248 15.75 -18.00 -15.30
CA ALA A 248 16.04 -19.16 -14.46
C ALA A 248 14.79 -19.76 -13.80
N VAL A 249 13.66 -19.03 -13.75
CA VAL A 249 12.49 -19.42 -12.94
C VAL A 249 11.16 -19.38 -13.69
N PHE A 250 11.00 -18.61 -14.77
CA PHE A 250 9.69 -18.32 -15.36
C PHE A 250 8.98 -19.55 -15.92
N GLU A 251 9.70 -20.53 -16.45
CA GLU A 251 9.09 -21.76 -16.98
C GLU A 251 8.44 -22.60 -15.87
N ASP A 252 9.09 -22.69 -14.71
CA ASP A 252 8.58 -23.41 -13.54
C ASP A 252 7.40 -22.66 -12.86
N VAL A 253 7.41 -21.32 -12.92
CA VAL A 253 6.35 -20.47 -12.38
C VAL A 253 5.09 -20.56 -13.23
N GLY A 254 5.21 -20.51 -14.56
CA GLY A 254 4.10 -20.51 -15.51
C GLY A 254 3.22 -19.26 -15.39
N ASP A 255 1.94 -19.38 -15.67
CA ASP A 255 0.94 -18.30 -15.71
C ASP A 255 0.78 -17.60 -14.33
N ILE A 256 0.78 -16.26 -14.31
CA ILE A 256 0.65 -15.43 -13.11
C ILE A 256 -0.36 -14.30 -13.31
N ASP A 257 -0.99 -13.83 -12.26
CA ASP A 257 -1.94 -12.72 -12.30
C ASP A 257 -1.25 -11.35 -12.34
N PHE A 258 -0.11 -11.21 -11.63
CA PHE A 258 0.63 -9.96 -11.67
C PHE A 258 2.16 -10.16 -11.60
N LEU A 259 2.88 -9.24 -12.21
CA LEU A 259 4.34 -9.13 -12.20
C LEU A 259 4.75 -7.82 -11.53
N LYS A 260 5.60 -7.85 -10.50
CA LYS A 260 6.42 -6.70 -10.14
C LYS A 260 7.61 -6.70 -11.11
N VAL A 261 7.63 -5.73 -11.99
CA VAL A 261 8.61 -5.61 -13.07
C VAL A 261 10.00 -5.30 -12.50
N GLY A 262 11.01 -6.02 -12.95
CA GLY A 262 12.38 -5.87 -12.49
C GLY A 262 12.97 -4.48 -12.78
N HIS A 263 13.91 -4.07 -11.97
CA HIS A 263 14.78 -2.91 -12.15
C HIS A 263 14.03 -1.66 -12.63
N HIS A 264 12.89 -1.38 -11.97
CA HIS A 264 12.00 -0.23 -12.23
C HIS A 264 11.57 -0.06 -13.69
N GLY A 265 11.59 -1.15 -14.46
CA GLY A 265 11.30 -1.13 -15.89
C GLY A 265 12.49 -0.69 -16.74
N SER A 266 13.72 -1.06 -16.37
CA SER A 266 14.92 -0.92 -17.19
C SER A 266 14.71 -1.54 -18.58
N ARG A 267 15.65 -1.32 -19.48
CA ARG A 267 15.57 -1.84 -20.85
C ARG A 267 15.46 -3.38 -20.90
N ASP A 268 16.17 -4.04 -20.00
CA ASP A 268 16.31 -5.48 -19.97
C ASP A 268 15.44 -6.14 -18.88
N ALA A 269 14.49 -5.40 -18.32
CA ALA A 269 13.60 -5.85 -17.24
C ALA A 269 12.72 -7.04 -17.64
N VAL A 270 12.24 -7.10 -18.87
CA VAL A 270 11.37 -8.16 -19.40
C VAL A 270 11.57 -8.36 -20.91
N ASN A 271 11.23 -9.54 -21.41
CA ASN A 271 11.22 -9.84 -22.84
C ASN A 271 9.92 -10.52 -23.28
N ASP A 272 9.72 -10.64 -24.62
CA ASP A 272 8.51 -11.23 -25.20
C ASP A 272 8.35 -12.72 -24.88
N GLU A 273 9.42 -13.46 -24.58
CA GLU A 273 9.38 -14.88 -24.23
C GLU A 273 8.83 -15.09 -22.83
N GLU A 274 9.35 -14.35 -21.85
CA GLU A 274 8.85 -14.34 -20.48
C GLU A 274 7.37 -13.96 -20.43
N MET A 275 6.99 -12.88 -21.13
CA MET A 275 5.61 -12.43 -21.19
C MET A 275 4.66 -13.46 -21.82
N ARG A 276 5.15 -14.27 -22.77
CA ARG A 276 4.37 -15.34 -23.39
C ARG A 276 4.09 -16.51 -22.44
N VAL A 277 4.99 -16.76 -21.48
CA VAL A 277 4.84 -17.84 -20.49
C VAL A 277 4.12 -17.33 -19.24
N LEU A 278 4.59 -16.22 -18.66
CA LEU A 278 4.04 -15.66 -17.44
C LEU A 278 2.66 -15.02 -17.61
N LYS A 279 2.38 -14.40 -18.74
CA LYS A 279 1.11 -13.75 -19.12
C LYS A 279 0.44 -12.92 -18.02
N PRO A 280 1.17 -12.07 -17.30
CA PRO A 280 0.57 -11.31 -16.23
C PRO A 280 -0.51 -10.36 -16.74
N GLU A 281 -1.70 -10.35 -16.12
CA GLU A 281 -2.75 -9.36 -16.41
C GLU A 281 -2.33 -7.96 -15.93
N LEU A 282 -1.53 -7.90 -14.85
CA LEU A 282 -1.06 -6.66 -14.24
C LEU A 282 0.47 -6.63 -14.21
N ALA A 283 1.07 -5.51 -14.61
CA ALA A 283 2.48 -5.23 -14.44
C ALA A 283 2.64 -4.01 -13.51
N LEU A 284 3.28 -4.21 -12.36
CA LEU A 284 3.51 -3.18 -11.35
C LEU A 284 4.93 -2.68 -11.45
N ILE A 285 5.13 -1.36 -11.53
CA ILE A 285 6.44 -0.72 -11.61
C ILE A 285 6.60 0.26 -10.46
N GLY A 286 7.54 -0.01 -9.55
CA GLY A 286 8.01 0.94 -8.55
C GLY A 286 9.00 1.91 -9.20
N VAL A 287 8.65 3.19 -9.31
CA VAL A 287 9.48 4.17 -10.00
C VAL A 287 9.19 5.58 -9.52
N GLY A 288 10.21 6.40 -9.39
CA GLY A 288 10.10 7.80 -8.98
C GLY A 288 9.68 8.73 -10.11
N ALA A 289 8.82 9.69 -9.79
CA ALA A 289 8.45 10.75 -10.72
C ALA A 289 9.68 11.59 -11.08
N GLY A 290 9.98 11.67 -12.39
CA GLY A 290 11.10 12.46 -12.90
C GLY A 290 12.48 11.87 -12.56
N ASN A 291 12.58 10.54 -12.40
CA ASN A 291 13.85 9.85 -12.18
C ASN A 291 14.86 10.12 -13.31
N ASP A 292 16.13 10.16 -12.96
CA ASP A 292 17.23 10.45 -13.90
C ASP A 292 17.66 9.23 -14.73
N TYR A 293 17.12 8.03 -14.43
CA TYR A 293 17.48 6.77 -15.10
C TYR A 293 16.74 6.59 -16.43
N GLY A 294 15.66 7.34 -16.65
CA GLY A 294 14.79 7.17 -17.81
C GLY A 294 13.90 5.93 -17.73
N HIS A 295 13.65 5.44 -16.54
CA HIS A 295 12.77 4.30 -16.27
C HIS A 295 11.31 4.74 -16.03
N PRO A 296 10.33 3.90 -16.40
CA PRO A 296 10.46 2.72 -17.23
C PRO A 296 10.78 3.12 -18.68
N THR A 297 11.55 2.28 -19.37
CA THR A 297 11.90 2.53 -20.77
C THR A 297 10.74 2.23 -21.70
N GLU A 298 10.68 2.92 -22.85
CA GLU A 298 9.70 2.65 -23.91
C GLU A 298 9.77 1.20 -24.41
N GLN A 299 10.97 0.60 -24.41
CA GLN A 299 11.16 -0.80 -24.79
C GLN A 299 10.38 -1.73 -23.85
N THR A 300 10.57 -1.57 -22.55
CA THR A 300 9.90 -2.37 -21.51
C THR A 300 8.39 -2.17 -21.55
N LEU A 301 7.93 -0.92 -21.63
CA LEU A 301 6.50 -0.63 -21.76
C LEU A 301 5.89 -1.30 -23.00
N GLY A 302 6.60 -1.27 -24.14
CA GLY A 302 6.16 -1.93 -25.38
C GLY A 302 6.11 -3.46 -25.27
N VAL A 303 7.03 -4.09 -24.52
CA VAL A 303 6.99 -5.55 -24.26
C VAL A 303 5.77 -5.90 -23.41
N LEU A 304 5.54 -5.16 -22.32
CA LEU A 304 4.40 -5.38 -21.42
C LEU A 304 3.05 -5.19 -22.13
N GLU A 305 2.94 -4.15 -22.97
CA GLU A 305 1.74 -3.87 -23.76
C GLU A 305 1.46 -5.00 -24.78
N ARG A 306 2.50 -5.46 -25.52
CA ARG A 306 2.36 -6.60 -26.44
C ARG A 306 2.01 -7.90 -25.73
N GLY A 307 2.48 -8.07 -24.48
CA GLY A 307 2.12 -9.18 -23.59
C GLY A 307 0.67 -9.12 -23.09
N GLY A 308 -0.02 -8.00 -23.29
CA GLY A 308 -1.40 -7.80 -22.86
C GLY A 308 -1.57 -7.33 -21.41
N SER A 309 -0.48 -6.98 -20.73
CA SER A 309 -0.53 -6.53 -19.33
C SER A 309 -1.04 -5.10 -19.20
N LYS A 310 -1.88 -4.86 -18.22
CA LYS A 310 -2.19 -3.51 -17.75
C LYS A 310 -1.04 -3.01 -16.88
N VAL A 311 -0.34 -1.97 -17.35
CA VAL A 311 0.79 -1.38 -16.61
C VAL A 311 0.31 -0.36 -15.60
N LEU A 312 0.75 -0.50 -14.34
CA LEU A 312 0.53 0.44 -13.25
C LEU A 312 1.88 0.87 -12.68
N ARG A 313 2.08 2.17 -12.50
CA ARG A 313 3.35 2.78 -12.10
C ARG A 313 3.14 3.68 -10.89
N THR A 314 4.02 3.62 -9.89
CA THR A 314 3.88 4.42 -8.66
C THR A 314 4.01 5.92 -8.90
N ASP A 315 4.81 6.37 -9.86
CA ASP A 315 4.95 7.79 -10.22
C ASP A 315 3.64 8.42 -10.75
N LEU A 316 2.83 7.62 -11.45
CA LEU A 316 1.55 8.06 -12.03
C LEU A 316 0.36 7.77 -11.09
N HIS A 317 0.37 6.63 -10.40
CA HIS A 317 -0.78 6.12 -9.68
C HIS A 317 -0.67 6.25 -8.15
N GLY A 318 0.49 6.65 -7.61
CA GLY A 318 0.75 6.58 -6.17
C GLY A 318 0.80 5.15 -5.68
N ASP A 319 0.34 4.88 -4.46
CA ASP A 319 0.23 3.51 -3.97
C ASP A 319 -0.75 2.71 -4.84
N ILE A 320 -0.35 1.49 -5.23
CA ILE A 320 -1.16 0.56 -6.05
C ILE A 320 -1.54 -0.62 -5.17
N THR A 321 -2.83 -0.76 -4.89
CA THR A 321 -3.35 -1.82 -4.01
C THR A 321 -4.03 -2.91 -4.82
N LEU A 322 -3.58 -4.14 -4.65
CA LEU A 322 -4.23 -5.37 -5.08
C LEU A 322 -4.95 -5.98 -3.87
N GLY A 323 -6.27 -6.05 -3.91
CA GLY A 323 -7.07 -6.69 -2.88
C GLY A 323 -7.54 -8.07 -3.34
N PHE A 324 -7.23 -9.08 -2.57
CA PHE A 324 -7.45 -10.49 -2.93
C PHE A 324 -8.72 -11.03 -2.29
N SER A 325 -9.51 -11.74 -3.08
CA SER A 325 -10.68 -12.49 -2.64
C SER A 325 -10.65 -13.92 -3.19
N SER A 326 -11.63 -14.75 -2.83
CA SER A 326 -11.77 -16.09 -3.39
C SER A 326 -12.12 -16.12 -4.89
N GLU A 327 -12.52 -14.98 -5.47
CA GLU A 327 -13.05 -14.92 -6.84
C GLU A 327 -12.25 -14.01 -7.76
N SER A 328 -11.51 -13.02 -7.22
CA SER A 328 -10.87 -11.98 -8.04
C SER A 328 -9.79 -11.21 -7.30
N ILE A 329 -8.96 -10.52 -8.07
CA ILE A 329 -8.08 -9.45 -7.62
C ILE A 329 -8.74 -8.11 -7.97
N ALA A 330 -9.03 -7.30 -6.96
CA ALA A 330 -9.52 -5.94 -7.13
C ALA A 330 -8.33 -4.96 -7.10
N VAL A 331 -8.29 -4.00 -8.02
CA VAL A 331 -7.21 -3.04 -8.14
C VAL A 331 -7.70 -1.64 -7.76
N SER A 332 -6.96 -0.96 -6.90
CA SER A 332 -7.17 0.47 -6.63
C SER A 332 -5.84 1.22 -6.58
N THR A 333 -5.88 2.51 -6.86
CA THR A 333 -4.72 3.39 -6.89
C THR A 333 -4.95 4.62 -6.04
N GLN A 334 -3.90 5.13 -5.39
CA GLN A 334 -3.98 6.30 -4.53
C GLN A 334 -4.28 7.59 -5.32
N LYS A 335 -3.63 7.75 -6.47
CA LYS A 335 -3.92 8.82 -7.43
C LYS A 335 -4.86 8.20 -8.46
N GLY A 336 -6.07 8.71 -8.60
CA GLY A 336 -7.02 8.19 -9.59
C GLY A 336 -6.38 8.21 -10.98
N GLY A 337 -6.33 7.04 -11.61
CA GLY A 337 -5.91 6.87 -13.01
C GLY A 337 -7.12 6.86 -13.92
#